data_b1f1a6701c523071d4c701ea1afb95c4
#
_entry.id   b1f1a6701c523071d4c701ea1afb95c4
#
_cell.length_a   1.000
_cell.length_b   1.000
_cell.length_c   1.000
_cell.angle_alpha   90.00
_cell.angle_beta   90.00
_cell.angle_gamma   90.00
#
_symmetry.space_group_name_H-M   'P 1'
#
loop_
_entity.id
_entity.type
_entity.pdbx_description
1 polymer ?
#
loop_
_entity_poly.entity_id
_entity_poly.type
_entity_poly.pdbx_seq_one_letter_code
_entity_poly.pdbx_strand_id
1 'polypeptide(L)'
;GVERITKVMMVCLLTIMVVLCVKSCTLPGAIEGIKFYLLPDFGRLKENGLLSGIYTAMGQAFFTLSLGIGAMAIFGSYIDKDRSLMGESIQIGILDTFVALMAGLIIFPACFAYNVSPTQGVGLVFVTLPNMFNQMMGGRFWGALFFIFMTFAALSTIIAVFENILSLSLIHI
;
A
#
# COMPACT_ATOMS: atom_id res chain seq x y z
N GLY A 1 17.11 -17.16 -7.85
CA GLY A 1 17.50 -16.65 -6.52
C GLY A 1 16.62 -15.51 -6.04
N VAL A 2 16.59 -14.39 -6.74
CA VAL A 2 15.88 -13.15 -6.37
C VAL A 2 14.37 -13.38 -6.23
N GLU A 3 13.74 -14.04 -7.18
CA GLU A 3 12.29 -14.32 -7.19
C GLU A 3 11.83 -15.07 -5.92
N ARG A 4 12.59 -16.06 -5.46
CA ARG A 4 12.24 -16.82 -4.26
C ARG A 4 12.32 -15.97 -3.00
N ILE A 5 13.33 -15.10 -2.92
CA ILE A 5 13.52 -14.18 -1.80
C ILE A 5 12.36 -13.18 -1.78
N THR A 6 12.03 -12.57 -2.93
CA THR A 6 10.93 -11.62 -3.06
C THR A 6 9.58 -12.24 -2.69
N LYS A 7 9.30 -13.48 -3.11
CA LYS A 7 8.08 -14.21 -2.71
C LYS A 7 7.98 -14.38 -1.19
N VAL A 8 9.06 -14.82 -0.54
CA VAL A 8 9.08 -15.00 0.92
C VAL A 8 8.87 -13.65 1.63
N MET A 9 9.55 -12.60 1.16
CA MET A 9 9.40 -11.25 1.71
C MET A 9 7.95 -10.75 1.59
N MET A 10 7.31 -10.94 0.43
CA MET A 10 5.92 -10.53 0.21
C MET A 10 4.94 -11.27 1.11
N VAL A 11 5.11 -12.58 1.28
CA VAL A 11 4.26 -13.39 2.18
C VAL A 11 4.43 -12.93 3.63
N CYS A 12 5.66 -12.70 4.07
CA CYS A 12 5.94 -12.15 5.40
C CYS A 12 5.29 -10.77 5.58
N LEU A 13 5.41 -9.87 4.59
CA LEU A 13 4.81 -8.56 4.62
C LEU A 13 3.28 -8.66 4.77
N LEU A 14 2.62 -9.45 3.93
CA LEU A 14 1.17 -9.65 4.01
C LEU A 14 0.75 -10.21 5.37
N THR A 15 1.47 -11.19 5.89
CA THR A 15 1.18 -11.78 7.21
C THR A 15 1.24 -10.73 8.31
N ILE A 16 2.23 -9.86 8.29
CA ILE A 16 2.37 -8.81 9.29
C ILE A 16 1.33 -7.72 9.11
N MET A 17 1.00 -7.36 7.88
CA MET A 17 -0.12 -6.43 7.64
C MET A 17 -1.41 -6.96 8.24
N VAL A 18 -1.71 -8.27 8.10
CA VAL A 18 -2.89 -8.88 8.72
C VAL A 18 -2.82 -8.78 10.24
N VAL A 19 -1.69 -9.11 10.85
CA VAL A 19 -1.52 -9.04 12.31
C VAL A 19 -1.67 -7.60 12.81
N LEU A 20 -1.06 -6.62 12.14
CA LEU A 20 -1.18 -5.20 12.48
C LEU A 20 -2.61 -4.69 12.28
N CYS A 21 -3.30 -5.13 11.23
CA CYS A 21 -4.70 -4.77 10.98
C CYS A 21 -5.61 -5.25 12.12
N VAL A 22 -5.50 -6.52 12.50
CA VAL A 22 -6.25 -7.08 13.64
C VAL A 22 -5.95 -6.28 14.91
N LYS A 23 -4.67 -6.00 15.16
CA LYS A 23 -4.25 -5.23 16.33
C LYS A 23 -4.82 -3.80 16.31
N SER A 24 -4.76 -3.13 15.19
CA SER A 24 -5.27 -1.75 15.03
C SER A 24 -6.79 -1.70 15.23
N CYS A 25 -7.53 -2.66 14.68
CA CYS A 25 -8.99 -2.75 14.84
C CYS A 25 -9.44 -3.08 16.28
N THR A 26 -8.58 -3.65 17.11
CA THR A 26 -8.88 -3.96 18.52
C THR A 26 -8.56 -2.81 19.49
N LEU A 27 -8.02 -1.69 19.00
CA LEU A 27 -7.72 -0.53 19.84
C LEU A 27 -9.01 0.18 20.32
N PRO A 28 -9.01 0.74 21.54
CA PRO A 28 -10.13 1.54 22.01
C PRO A 28 -10.27 2.81 21.15
N GLY A 29 -11.47 3.06 20.61
CA GLY A 29 -11.73 4.17 19.67
C GLY A 29 -11.49 3.84 18.20
N ALA A 30 -11.04 2.64 17.86
CA ALA A 30 -10.80 2.21 16.48
C ALA A 30 -12.05 2.28 15.59
N ILE A 31 -13.24 2.10 16.17
CA ILE A 31 -14.52 2.09 15.44
C ILE A 31 -14.77 3.40 14.68
N GLU A 32 -14.40 4.54 15.25
CA GLU A 32 -14.55 5.84 14.61
C GLU A 32 -13.63 5.96 13.39
N GLY A 33 -12.38 5.47 13.50
CA GLY A 33 -11.44 5.41 12.39
C GLY A 33 -11.89 4.46 11.27
N ILE A 34 -12.48 3.32 11.61
CA ILE A 34 -13.05 2.38 10.63
C ILE A 34 -14.23 3.04 9.90
N LYS A 35 -15.12 3.70 10.63
CA LYS A 35 -16.25 4.43 10.04
C LYS A 35 -15.76 5.55 9.12
N PHE A 36 -14.79 6.33 9.55
CA PHE A 36 -14.20 7.40 8.75
C PHE A 36 -13.62 6.87 7.43
N TYR A 37 -12.97 5.71 7.47
CA TYR A 37 -12.32 5.12 6.30
C TYR A 37 -13.29 4.42 5.34
N LEU A 38 -14.24 3.65 5.86
CA LEU A 38 -15.12 2.81 5.05
C LEU A 38 -16.44 3.48 4.66
N LEU A 39 -16.90 4.48 5.43
CA LEU A 39 -18.15 5.17 5.10
C LEU A 39 -17.88 6.35 4.17
N PRO A 40 -18.41 6.30 2.93
CA PRO A 40 -18.24 7.40 1.98
C PRO A 40 -19.03 8.63 2.42
N ASP A 41 -18.37 9.78 2.45
CA ASP A 41 -19.00 11.07 2.67
C ASP A 41 -19.38 11.71 1.32
N PHE A 42 -20.57 11.42 0.87
CA PHE A 42 -21.12 11.99 -0.38
C PHE A 42 -21.36 13.51 -0.31
N GLY A 43 -21.46 14.07 0.89
CA GLY A 43 -21.60 15.52 1.08
C GLY A 43 -20.33 16.24 0.64
N ARG A 44 -19.17 15.84 1.17
CA ARG A 44 -17.86 16.37 0.79
C ARG A 44 -17.52 16.12 -0.68
N LEU A 45 -17.95 14.97 -1.22
CA LEU A 45 -17.75 14.67 -2.63
C LEU A 45 -18.50 15.63 -3.55
N LYS A 46 -19.72 16.08 -3.16
CA LYS A 46 -20.49 17.08 -3.89
C LYS A 46 -19.86 18.48 -3.80
N GLU A 47 -19.38 18.88 -2.64
CA GLU A 47 -18.73 20.18 -2.41
C GLU A 47 -17.42 20.32 -3.20
N ASN A 48 -16.60 19.27 -3.23
CA ASN A 48 -15.31 19.26 -3.94
C ASN A 48 -15.44 18.95 -5.44
N GLY A 49 -16.62 18.62 -5.92
CA GLY A 49 -16.91 18.23 -7.29
C GLY A 49 -16.60 16.77 -7.58
N LEU A 50 -17.60 16.05 -8.06
CA LEU A 50 -17.51 14.63 -8.41
C LEU A 50 -16.38 14.33 -9.40
N LEU A 51 -16.20 15.18 -10.40
CA LEU A 51 -15.13 15.08 -11.40
C LEU A 51 -13.74 15.15 -10.76
N SER A 52 -13.52 16.06 -9.82
CA SER A 52 -12.25 16.19 -9.10
C SER A 52 -11.91 14.91 -8.32
N GLY A 53 -12.91 14.31 -7.65
CA GLY A 53 -12.75 13.04 -6.96
C GLY A 53 -12.36 11.89 -7.90
N ILE A 54 -13.00 11.81 -9.06
CA ILE A 54 -12.69 10.80 -10.08
C ILE A 54 -11.27 10.99 -10.62
N TYR A 55 -10.86 12.21 -10.97
CA TYR A 55 -9.50 12.49 -11.45
C TYR A 55 -8.45 12.14 -10.42
N THR A 56 -8.67 12.45 -9.15
CA THR A 56 -7.76 12.10 -8.06
C THR A 56 -7.63 10.59 -7.89
N ALA A 57 -8.76 9.86 -7.93
CA ALA A 57 -8.76 8.41 -7.85
C ALA A 57 -8.06 7.75 -9.04
N MET A 58 -8.29 8.26 -10.27
CA MET A 58 -7.58 7.81 -11.46
C MET A 58 -6.07 8.03 -11.33
N GLY A 59 -5.65 9.24 -10.92
CA GLY A 59 -4.24 9.56 -10.71
C GLY A 59 -3.58 8.62 -9.71
N GLN A 60 -4.26 8.30 -8.63
CA GLN A 60 -3.78 7.35 -7.63
C GLN A 60 -3.66 5.92 -8.19
N ALA A 61 -4.64 5.46 -8.97
CA ALA A 61 -4.59 4.15 -9.61
C ALA A 61 -3.43 4.04 -10.62
N PHE A 62 -3.21 5.09 -11.43
CA PHE A 62 -2.08 5.16 -12.35
C PHE A 62 -0.73 5.11 -11.63
N PHE A 63 -0.62 5.78 -10.49
CA PHE A 63 0.59 5.80 -9.68
C PHE A 63 0.85 4.43 -9.03
N THR A 64 -0.14 3.87 -8.38
CA THR A 64 -0.01 2.63 -7.59
C THR A 64 0.30 1.42 -8.48
N LEU A 65 -0.34 1.33 -9.66
CA LEU A 65 -0.10 0.29 -10.65
C LEU A 65 1.11 0.56 -11.55
N SER A 66 1.87 1.63 -11.30
CA SER A 66 3.07 2.00 -12.08
C SER A 66 2.83 2.08 -13.59
N LEU A 67 1.60 2.48 -14.01
CA LEU A 67 1.24 2.57 -15.43
C LEU A 67 2.00 3.69 -16.12
N GLY A 68 2.22 4.82 -15.43
CA GLY A 68 2.88 5.99 -15.99
C GLY A 68 4.33 5.79 -16.40
N ILE A 69 5.05 4.88 -15.75
CA ILE A 69 6.45 4.53 -16.07
C ILE A 69 6.57 3.32 -17.00
N GLY A 70 5.45 2.74 -17.44
CA GLY A 70 5.46 1.59 -18.34
C GLY A 70 5.93 0.26 -17.73
N ALA A 71 6.12 0.19 -16.40
CA ALA A 71 6.60 -1.01 -15.72
C ALA A 71 5.70 -2.24 -15.99
N MET A 72 4.39 -2.03 -16.03
CA MET A 72 3.44 -3.11 -16.33
C MET A 72 3.59 -3.69 -17.74
N ALA A 73 3.98 -2.88 -18.73
CA ALA A 73 4.25 -3.37 -20.08
C ALA A 73 5.47 -4.30 -20.10
N ILE A 74 6.53 -3.96 -19.36
CA ILE A 74 7.74 -4.76 -19.25
C ILE A 74 7.47 -6.05 -18.47
N PHE A 75 6.81 -5.98 -17.31
CA PHE A 75 6.44 -7.19 -16.58
C PHE A 75 5.49 -8.08 -17.39
N GLY A 76 4.58 -7.50 -18.16
CA GLY A 76 3.72 -8.22 -19.09
C GLY A 76 4.49 -8.98 -20.18
N SER A 77 5.66 -8.46 -20.61
CA SER A 77 6.51 -9.13 -21.59
C SER A 77 7.21 -10.40 -21.05
N TYR A 78 7.33 -10.54 -19.73
CA TYR A 78 7.95 -11.70 -19.06
C TYR A 78 6.94 -12.81 -18.76
N ILE A 79 5.66 -12.58 -18.98
CA ILE A 79 4.61 -13.57 -18.72
C ILE A 79 4.68 -14.67 -19.81
N ASP A 80 4.67 -15.92 -19.37
CA ASP A 80 4.64 -17.07 -20.25
C ASP A 80 3.41 -17.05 -21.16
N LYS A 81 3.56 -17.54 -22.40
CA LYS A 81 2.50 -17.55 -23.42
C LYS A 81 1.26 -18.37 -23.02
N ASP A 82 1.42 -19.27 -22.06
CA ASP A 82 0.33 -20.12 -21.55
C ASP A 82 -0.57 -19.38 -20.52
N ARG A 83 -0.20 -18.17 -20.11
CA ARG A 83 -0.96 -17.37 -19.18
C ARG A 83 -1.72 -16.23 -19.87
N SER A 84 -2.94 -15.97 -19.39
CA SER A 84 -3.75 -14.87 -19.89
C SER A 84 -3.32 -13.54 -19.26
N LEU A 85 -2.89 -12.57 -20.08
CA LEU A 85 -2.56 -11.22 -19.64
C LEU A 85 -3.72 -10.54 -18.89
N MET A 86 -4.96 -10.77 -19.38
CA MET A 86 -6.16 -10.21 -18.73
C MET A 86 -6.34 -10.81 -17.33
N GLY A 87 -6.15 -12.12 -17.17
CA GLY A 87 -6.26 -12.78 -15.86
C GLY A 87 -5.23 -12.26 -14.87
N GLU A 88 -3.98 -12.13 -15.28
CA GLU A 88 -2.90 -11.58 -14.44
C GLU A 88 -3.18 -10.10 -14.07
N SER A 89 -3.65 -9.29 -15.01
CA SER A 89 -3.98 -7.87 -14.74
C SER A 89 -5.11 -7.73 -13.72
N ILE A 90 -6.15 -8.54 -13.81
CA ILE A 90 -7.26 -8.54 -12.85
C ILE A 90 -6.75 -8.97 -11.45
N GLN A 91 -5.93 -10.01 -11.40
CA GLN A 91 -5.37 -10.50 -10.15
C GLN A 91 -4.48 -9.45 -9.47
N ILE A 92 -3.63 -8.76 -10.23
CA ILE A 92 -2.80 -7.66 -9.72
C ILE A 92 -3.68 -6.54 -9.17
N GLY A 93 -4.71 -6.10 -9.91
CA GLY A 93 -5.63 -5.06 -9.45
C GLY A 93 -6.37 -5.42 -8.17
N ILE A 94 -6.80 -6.68 -8.03
CA ILE A 94 -7.46 -7.17 -6.81
C ILE A 94 -6.47 -7.17 -5.62
N LEU A 95 -5.26 -7.67 -5.82
CA LEU A 95 -4.23 -7.72 -4.77
C LEU A 95 -3.80 -6.31 -4.34
N ASP A 96 -3.58 -5.41 -5.28
CA ASP A 96 -3.24 -4.02 -5.01
C ASP A 96 -4.33 -3.32 -4.17
N THR A 97 -5.59 -3.46 -4.59
CA THR A 97 -6.73 -2.94 -3.85
C THR A 97 -6.84 -3.55 -2.45
N PHE A 98 -6.63 -4.85 -2.31
CA PHE A 98 -6.67 -5.54 -1.03
C PHE A 98 -5.59 -5.01 -0.07
N VAL A 99 -4.35 -4.87 -0.54
CA VAL A 99 -3.23 -4.32 0.25
C VAL A 99 -3.51 -2.87 0.65
N ALA A 100 -4.04 -2.05 -0.26
CA ALA A 100 -4.40 -0.67 0.02
C ALA A 100 -5.50 -0.57 1.10
N LEU A 101 -6.53 -1.40 1.02
CA LEU A 101 -7.59 -1.47 2.04
C LEU A 101 -7.04 -1.91 3.40
N MET A 102 -6.17 -2.92 3.43
CA MET A 102 -5.52 -3.37 4.67
C MET A 102 -4.64 -2.27 5.28
N ALA A 103 -3.87 -1.55 4.48
CA ALA A 103 -3.05 -0.43 4.95
C ALA A 103 -3.92 0.68 5.57
N GLY A 104 -5.04 1.01 4.96
CA GLY A 104 -6.01 1.96 5.52
C GLY A 104 -6.59 1.48 6.86
N LEU A 105 -6.95 0.19 6.97
CA LEU A 105 -7.43 -0.40 8.22
C LEU A 105 -6.36 -0.50 9.33
N ILE A 106 -5.08 -0.42 8.99
CA ILE A 106 -4.01 -0.29 9.98
C ILE A 106 -3.91 1.16 10.46
N ILE A 107 -3.89 2.11 9.54
CA ILE A 107 -3.55 3.50 9.80
C ILE A 107 -4.72 4.27 10.44
N PHE A 108 -5.90 4.26 9.83
CA PHE A 108 -7.01 5.10 10.28
C PHE A 108 -7.53 4.75 11.68
N PRO A 109 -7.81 3.48 12.02
CA PRO A 109 -8.24 3.15 13.37
C PRO A 109 -7.21 3.54 14.43
N ALA A 110 -5.93 3.35 14.12
CA ALA A 110 -4.86 3.72 15.01
C ALA A 110 -4.75 5.25 15.18
N CYS A 111 -4.89 6.04 14.12
CA CYS A 111 -4.92 7.52 14.21
C CYS A 111 -6.03 8.01 15.14
N PHE A 112 -7.24 7.47 15.00
CA PHE A 112 -8.37 7.85 15.85
C PHE A 112 -8.21 7.37 17.31
N ALA A 113 -7.68 6.16 17.52
CA ALA A 113 -7.41 5.63 18.85
C ALA A 113 -6.41 6.49 19.63
N TYR A 114 -5.46 7.13 18.95
CA TYR A 114 -4.42 7.95 19.56
C TYR A 114 -4.60 9.47 19.35
N ASN A 115 -5.78 9.90 18.84
CA ASN A 115 -6.10 11.30 18.56
C ASN A 115 -5.09 12.02 17.66
N VAL A 116 -4.62 11.34 16.63
CA VAL A 116 -3.67 11.87 15.64
C VAL A 116 -4.41 12.20 14.36
N SER A 117 -4.09 13.35 13.76
CA SER A 117 -4.71 13.75 12.48
C SER A 117 -4.27 12.84 11.33
N PRO A 118 -5.20 12.25 10.58
CA PRO A 118 -4.88 11.37 9.44
C PRO A 118 -4.42 12.13 8.19
N THR A 119 -4.39 13.46 8.20
CA THR A 119 -4.14 14.30 7.01
C THR A 119 -2.68 14.71 6.82
N GLN A 120 -1.74 14.15 7.59
CA GLN A 120 -0.34 14.58 7.60
C GLN A 120 0.52 14.03 6.44
N GLY A 121 -0.05 13.30 5.48
CA GLY A 121 0.70 12.79 4.33
C GLY A 121 1.90 11.92 4.73
N VAL A 122 3.09 12.23 4.20
CA VAL A 122 4.34 11.48 4.50
C VAL A 122 4.70 11.55 5.98
N GLY A 123 4.38 12.64 6.68
CA GLY A 123 4.56 12.78 8.12
C GLY A 123 3.80 11.73 8.93
N LEU A 124 2.68 11.23 8.40
CA LEU A 124 1.92 10.16 9.05
C LEU A 124 2.75 8.89 9.25
N VAL A 125 3.56 8.52 8.28
CA VAL A 125 4.36 7.29 8.33
C VAL A 125 5.60 7.46 9.23
N PHE A 126 6.29 8.60 9.14
CA PHE A 126 7.59 8.76 9.79
C PHE A 126 7.54 9.49 11.14
N VAL A 127 6.48 10.20 11.42
CA VAL A 127 6.31 10.92 12.71
C VAL A 127 5.17 10.32 13.52
N THR A 128 4.01 10.17 12.91
CA THR A 128 2.79 9.77 13.60
C THR A 128 2.80 8.30 14.00
N LEU A 129 3.12 7.39 13.07
CA LEU A 129 3.16 5.96 13.36
C LEU A 129 4.20 5.59 14.42
N PRO A 130 5.45 6.11 14.42
CA PRO A 130 6.38 5.89 15.52
C PRO A 130 5.86 6.34 16.88
N ASN A 131 5.22 7.53 16.93
CA ASN A 131 4.62 8.02 18.18
C ASN A 131 3.48 7.11 18.67
N MET A 132 2.67 6.59 17.76
CA MET A 132 1.63 5.62 18.09
C MET A 132 2.21 4.32 18.61
N PHE A 133 3.24 3.77 17.96
CA PHE A 133 3.91 2.56 18.43
C PHE A 133 4.49 2.75 19.83
N ASN A 134 5.04 3.92 20.16
CA ASN A 134 5.56 4.20 21.50
C ASN A 134 4.48 4.17 22.59
N GLN A 135 3.22 4.41 22.26
CA GLN A 135 2.10 4.37 23.20
C GLN A 135 1.45 2.98 23.30
N MET A 136 1.78 2.06 22.36
CA MET A 136 1.24 0.71 22.36
C MET A 136 2.05 -0.22 23.28
N MET A 137 1.38 -1.15 23.91
CA MET A 137 2.05 -2.23 24.65
C MET A 137 2.86 -3.12 23.68
N GLY A 138 4.17 -3.20 23.88
CA GLY A 138 5.07 -3.87 22.93
C GLY A 138 5.36 -3.06 21.66
N GLY A 139 5.10 -1.76 21.65
CA GLY A 139 5.18 -0.91 20.47
C GLY A 139 6.57 -0.86 19.83
N ARG A 140 7.65 -1.05 20.61
CA ARG A 140 9.00 -1.16 20.03
C ARG A 140 9.15 -2.36 19.12
N PHE A 141 8.56 -3.49 19.48
CA PHE A 141 8.57 -4.70 18.65
C PHE A 141 7.72 -4.49 17.38
N TRP A 142 6.50 -4.01 17.52
CA TRP A 142 5.59 -3.77 16.41
C TRP A 142 6.10 -2.69 15.48
N GLY A 143 6.68 -1.62 16.02
CA GLY A 143 7.28 -0.55 15.23
C GLY A 143 8.50 -1.02 14.44
N ALA A 144 9.42 -1.76 15.09
CA ALA A 144 10.58 -2.31 14.41
C ALA A 144 10.17 -3.25 13.27
N LEU A 145 9.19 -4.12 13.53
CA LEU A 145 8.65 -5.04 12.56
C LEU A 145 8.05 -4.28 11.36
N PHE A 146 7.22 -3.28 11.61
CA PHE A 146 6.60 -2.44 10.57
C PHE A 146 7.67 -1.78 9.68
N PHE A 147 8.67 -1.13 10.27
CA PHE A 147 9.70 -0.42 9.50
C PHE A 147 10.65 -1.37 8.74
N ILE A 148 10.97 -2.55 9.29
CA ILE A 148 11.73 -3.58 8.56
C ILE A 148 10.96 -3.97 7.29
N PHE A 149 9.65 -4.21 7.39
CA PHE A 149 8.87 -4.61 6.23
C PHE A 149 8.67 -3.47 5.23
N MET A 150 8.49 -2.26 5.73
CA MET A 150 8.46 -1.09 4.87
C MET A 150 9.76 -0.92 4.07
N THR A 151 10.89 -1.19 4.70
CA THR A 151 12.20 -1.20 4.03
C THR A 151 12.26 -2.28 2.95
N PHE A 152 11.79 -3.48 3.22
CA PHE A 152 11.74 -4.54 2.23
C PHE A 152 10.79 -4.21 1.07
N ALA A 153 9.62 -3.64 1.34
CA ALA A 153 8.71 -3.17 0.31
C ALA A 153 9.35 -2.09 -0.59
N ALA A 154 10.04 -1.12 0.03
CA ALA A 154 10.77 -0.09 -0.71
C ALA A 154 11.89 -0.67 -1.57
N LEU A 155 12.67 -1.62 -1.06
CA LEU A 155 13.74 -2.29 -1.81
C LEU A 155 13.17 -3.07 -3.01
N SER A 156 12.05 -3.77 -2.86
CA SER A 156 11.42 -4.49 -3.97
C SER A 156 10.96 -3.53 -5.08
N THR A 157 10.43 -2.37 -4.70
CA THR A 157 10.04 -1.32 -5.65
C THR A 157 11.24 -0.73 -6.39
N ILE A 158 12.34 -0.47 -5.68
CA ILE A 158 13.58 0.03 -6.29
C ILE A 158 14.11 -0.99 -7.31
N ILE A 159 14.16 -2.27 -6.96
CA ILE A 159 14.59 -3.33 -7.89
C ILE A 159 13.71 -3.35 -9.13
N ALA A 160 12.38 -3.27 -8.97
CA ALA A 160 11.45 -3.25 -10.09
C ALA A 160 11.65 -2.04 -11.02
N VAL A 161 11.92 -0.85 -10.47
CA VAL A 161 12.21 0.35 -11.26
C VAL A 161 13.53 0.22 -12.02
N PHE A 162 14.59 -0.30 -11.37
CA PHE A 162 15.86 -0.53 -12.06
C PHE A 162 15.72 -1.57 -13.18
N GLU A 163 14.99 -2.65 -12.97
CA GLU A 163 14.72 -3.65 -13.99
C GLU A 163 13.97 -3.05 -15.18
N ASN A 164 13.01 -2.16 -14.93
CA ASN A 164 12.30 -1.42 -15.96
C ASN A 164 13.27 -0.57 -16.82
N ILE A 165 14.15 0.19 -16.18
CA ILE A 165 15.14 1.05 -16.87
C ILE A 165 16.13 0.19 -17.67
N LEU A 166 16.64 -0.89 -17.09
CA LEU A 166 17.60 -1.79 -17.76
C LEU A 166 16.96 -2.49 -18.96
N SER A 167 15.72 -2.95 -18.85
CA SER A 167 15.01 -3.58 -19.98
C SER A 167 14.84 -2.61 -21.15
N LEU A 168 14.46 -1.36 -20.87
CA LEU A 168 14.35 -0.33 -21.91
C LEU A 168 15.70 0.03 -22.52
N SER A 169 16.77 0.09 -21.73
CA SER A 169 18.13 0.36 -22.21
C SER A 169 18.63 -0.75 -23.13
N LEU A 170 18.38 -2.02 -22.79
CA LEU A 170 18.81 -3.17 -23.60
C LEU A 170 18.05 -3.31 -24.94
N ILE A 171 16.86 -2.76 -25.05
CA ILE A 171 16.11 -2.74 -26.32
C ILE A 171 16.72 -1.74 -27.31
N HIS A 172 17.45 -0.73 -26.82
CA HIS A 172 18.06 0.31 -27.65
C HIS A 172 19.56 0.10 -27.96
N ILE A 173 20.18 -0.96 -27.47
CA ILE A 173 21.55 -1.37 -27.81
C ILE A 173 21.52 -2.55 -28.75
#